data_33ddfb47fb90d6ca97325ab61f9dc0b3
#
_entry.id   33ddfb47fb90d6ca97325ab61f9dc0b3
#
_cell.length_a   1.000
_cell.length_b   1.000
_cell.length_c   1.000
_cell.angle_alpha   90.00
_cell.angle_beta   90.00
_cell.angle_gamma   90.00
#
_symmetry.space_group_name_H-M   'P 1'
#
loop_
_entity.id
_entity.type
_entity.pdbx_description
1 polymer ?
#
loop_
_entity_poly.entity_id
_entity_poly.type
_entity_poly.pdbx_seq_one_letter_code
_entity_poly.pdbx_strand_id
1 'polypeptide(L)'
;AGNDGEKHPITVSIIDDNVIEATERLFVNLSNLSTTLIAINDDQGNINIIDNDSDPSTLGVQFDVTSIDVNEDAGTVSLDVVLNAQVQDEFTVEYYTVDGTTVEGSDYTGVPRNTQTLTFGGTNANTQTIVIPIIDDLLIEYTEDFQVILENISTPLVGILADDTATVNIIDNDSDPSTLGVQFDVTSIDVNEDAGT
;
A
#
# COMPACT_ATOMS: atom_id res chain seq x y z
N ALA A 1 -32.90 41.41 33.83
CA ALA A 1 -33.07 40.20 34.66
C ALA A 1 -33.61 39.11 33.76
N GLY A 2 -32.87 38.00 33.60
CA GLY A 2 -33.31 36.84 32.85
C GLY A 2 -34.44 36.12 33.57
N ASN A 3 -35.31 35.50 32.81
CA ASN A 3 -36.38 34.63 33.35
C ASN A 3 -35.87 33.20 33.47
N ASP A 4 -36.52 32.39 34.33
CA ASP A 4 -36.25 30.98 34.43
C ASP A 4 -36.45 30.30 33.05
N GLY A 5 -35.45 29.53 32.61
CA GLY A 5 -35.47 28.82 31.31
C GLY A 5 -35.07 29.68 30.11
N GLU A 6 -34.58 30.93 30.29
CA GLU A 6 -34.04 31.77 29.22
C GLU A 6 -32.77 31.10 28.62
N LYS A 7 -32.70 30.95 27.27
CA LYS A 7 -31.58 30.36 26.53
C LYS A 7 -30.86 31.42 25.70
N HIS A 8 -29.57 31.43 25.81
CA HIS A 8 -28.68 32.26 24.96
C HIS A 8 -27.82 31.34 24.13
N PRO A 9 -27.91 31.35 22.79
CA PRO A 9 -27.04 30.55 21.93
C PRO A 9 -25.61 31.08 21.96
N ILE A 10 -24.66 30.18 21.97
CA ILE A 10 -23.26 30.41 21.66
C ILE A 10 -23.01 29.81 20.27
N THR A 11 -22.52 30.64 19.35
CA THR A 11 -22.22 30.22 17.99
C THR A 11 -20.71 30.02 17.84
N VAL A 12 -20.33 28.83 17.37
CA VAL A 12 -18.95 28.50 16.98
C VAL A 12 -18.96 28.24 15.48
N SER A 13 -18.09 28.91 14.74
CA SER A 13 -17.93 28.64 13.30
C SER A 13 -16.99 27.46 13.11
N ILE A 14 -17.39 26.50 12.29
CA ILE A 14 -16.59 25.36 11.87
C ILE A 14 -16.05 25.68 10.48
N ILE A 15 -14.81 25.31 10.22
CA ILE A 15 -14.14 25.46 8.92
C ILE A 15 -14.21 24.10 8.24
N ASP A 16 -14.70 24.08 7.02
CA ASP A 16 -14.80 22.90 6.15
C ASP A 16 -13.62 22.89 5.17
N ASP A 17 -12.99 21.74 4.94
CA ASP A 17 -11.93 21.58 3.94
C ASP A 17 -12.09 20.23 3.22
N ASN A 18 -11.04 19.66 2.63
CA ASN A 18 -11.08 18.38 1.91
C ASN A 18 -10.01 17.41 2.45
N VAL A 19 -9.61 17.57 3.70
CA VAL A 19 -8.66 16.68 4.36
C VAL A 19 -9.41 15.65 5.18
N ILE A 20 -9.11 14.39 4.97
CA ILE A 20 -9.72 13.30 5.75
C ILE A 20 -9.16 13.31 7.17
N GLU A 21 -10.03 13.41 8.16
CA GLU A 21 -9.67 13.62 9.55
C GLU A 21 -10.44 12.66 10.48
N ALA A 22 -9.86 12.38 11.62
CA ALA A 22 -10.60 11.73 12.69
C ALA A 22 -11.57 12.71 13.35
N THR A 23 -12.64 12.21 13.98
CA THR A 23 -13.56 13.07 14.75
C THR A 23 -12.81 13.85 15.83
N GLU A 24 -12.89 15.15 15.75
CA GLU A 24 -12.25 16.09 16.67
C GLU A 24 -13.22 16.58 17.74
N ARG A 25 -12.69 17.17 18.81
CA ARG A 25 -13.50 17.70 19.90
C ARG A 25 -12.99 19.05 20.35
N LEU A 26 -13.90 20.01 20.48
CA LEU A 26 -13.67 21.27 21.16
C LEU A 26 -14.55 21.43 22.38
N PHE A 27 -14.12 22.23 23.33
CA PHE A 27 -14.85 22.54 24.56
C PHE A 27 -15.17 24.03 24.62
N VAL A 28 -16.40 24.34 25.01
CA VAL A 28 -16.87 25.68 25.33
C VAL A 28 -17.02 25.79 26.84
N ASN A 29 -16.25 26.67 27.46
CA ASN A 29 -16.23 26.82 28.92
C ASN A 29 -16.94 28.11 29.33
N LEU A 30 -17.82 28.05 30.34
CA LEU A 30 -18.41 29.18 31.01
C LEU A 30 -17.57 29.54 32.22
N SER A 31 -17.24 30.81 32.36
CA SER A 31 -16.42 31.32 33.48
C SER A 31 -16.78 32.76 33.87
N ASN A 32 -16.25 33.21 34.99
CA ASN A 32 -16.34 34.59 35.44
C ASN A 32 -17.77 35.13 35.59
N LEU A 33 -18.61 34.40 36.34
CA LEU A 33 -19.94 34.87 36.65
C LEU A 33 -19.87 36.21 37.40
N SER A 34 -20.60 37.22 36.90
CA SER A 34 -20.55 38.60 37.42
C SER A 34 -21.35 38.83 38.71
N THR A 35 -22.00 37.77 39.27
CA THR A 35 -22.80 37.82 40.48
C THR A 35 -22.60 36.59 41.35
N THR A 36 -22.82 36.76 42.66
CA THR A 36 -22.79 35.67 43.62
C THR A 36 -24.20 35.11 43.93
N LEU A 37 -25.24 35.67 43.28
CA LEU A 37 -26.63 35.26 43.51
C LEU A 37 -27.03 33.95 42.86
N ILE A 38 -26.25 33.50 41.86
CA ILE A 38 -26.44 32.26 41.14
C ILE A 38 -25.06 31.57 40.96
N ALA A 39 -25.05 30.31 40.60
CA ALA A 39 -23.84 29.55 40.31
C ALA A 39 -23.86 29.00 38.87
N ILE A 40 -22.68 28.72 38.32
CA ILE A 40 -22.57 27.85 37.13
C ILE A 40 -22.63 26.43 37.64
N ASN A 41 -23.65 25.68 37.22
CA ASN A 41 -23.83 24.28 37.63
C ASN A 41 -23.16 23.31 36.68
N ASP A 42 -23.06 23.68 35.38
CA ASP A 42 -22.34 22.99 34.34
C ASP A 42 -21.56 24.04 33.53
N ASP A 43 -20.26 23.99 33.63
CA ASP A 43 -19.38 25.03 33.09
C ASP A 43 -18.74 24.64 31.75
N GLN A 44 -18.96 23.41 31.26
CA GLN A 44 -18.34 22.93 30.05
C GLN A 44 -19.33 22.24 29.11
N GLY A 45 -19.47 22.80 27.90
CA GLY A 45 -20.09 22.12 26.76
C GLY A 45 -19.02 21.51 25.84
N ASN A 46 -19.29 20.36 25.24
CA ASN A 46 -18.43 19.78 24.21
C ASN A 46 -19.13 19.77 22.84
N ILE A 47 -18.35 19.94 21.79
CA ILE A 47 -18.76 19.85 20.39
C ILE A 47 -17.83 18.83 19.72
N ASN A 48 -18.39 17.80 19.09
CA ASN A 48 -17.65 16.90 18.22
C ASN A 48 -17.78 17.43 16.79
N ILE A 49 -16.64 17.59 16.11
CA ILE A 49 -16.56 17.89 14.69
C ILE A 49 -16.35 16.57 13.98
N ILE A 50 -17.25 16.23 13.10
CA ILE A 50 -17.25 14.97 12.35
C ILE A 50 -16.83 15.31 10.93
N ASP A 51 -15.78 14.66 10.46
CA ASP A 51 -15.31 14.72 9.09
C ASP A 51 -16.38 14.23 8.10
N ASN A 52 -16.51 14.89 6.95
CA ASN A 52 -17.44 14.55 5.89
C ASN A 52 -16.75 14.14 4.58
N ASP A 53 -15.41 14.09 4.56
CA ASP A 53 -14.60 13.81 3.37
C ASP A 53 -14.15 12.34 3.26
N SER A 54 -14.32 11.55 4.32
CA SER A 54 -13.96 10.13 4.36
C SER A 54 -14.93 9.26 3.56
N ASP A 55 -14.41 8.53 2.57
CA ASP A 55 -15.12 7.46 1.84
C ASP A 55 -14.16 6.31 1.53
N PRO A 56 -14.02 5.31 2.43
CA PRO A 56 -13.09 4.19 2.25
C PRO A 56 -13.37 3.29 1.03
N SER A 57 -14.51 3.47 0.35
CA SER A 57 -14.84 2.72 -0.87
C SER A 57 -14.23 3.33 -2.13
N THR A 58 -13.86 4.60 -2.09
CA THR A 58 -13.34 5.35 -3.24
C THR A 58 -12.03 6.08 -2.96
N LEU A 59 -11.73 6.33 -1.67
CA LEU A 59 -10.52 7.00 -1.21
C LEU A 59 -9.63 6.01 -0.45
N GLY A 60 -8.37 5.91 -0.88
CA GLY A 60 -7.46 4.95 -0.27
C GLY A 60 -6.18 4.74 -1.05
N VAL A 61 -5.52 3.64 -0.74
CA VAL A 61 -4.27 3.20 -1.32
C VAL A 61 -4.49 2.09 -2.35
N GLN A 62 -3.65 2.09 -3.38
CA GLN A 62 -3.62 1.06 -4.41
C GLN A 62 -2.26 1.06 -5.12
N PHE A 63 -1.94 0.02 -5.86
CA PHE A 63 -0.81 0.05 -6.78
C PHE A 63 -1.09 1.03 -7.94
N ASP A 64 -0.04 1.75 -8.37
CA ASP A 64 -0.11 2.60 -9.58
C ASP A 64 -0.21 1.75 -10.85
N VAL A 65 0.42 0.57 -10.84
CA VAL A 65 0.35 -0.44 -11.91
C VAL A 65 0.09 -1.82 -11.31
N THR A 66 -0.76 -2.62 -11.97
CA THR A 66 -1.12 -3.98 -11.52
C THR A 66 -0.28 -5.08 -12.18
N SER A 67 0.61 -4.73 -13.12
CA SER A 67 1.56 -5.67 -13.74
C SER A 67 2.81 -4.93 -14.20
N ILE A 68 3.98 -5.54 -13.99
CA ILE A 68 5.27 -5.03 -14.43
C ILE A 68 6.17 -6.18 -14.86
N ASP A 69 6.93 -5.97 -15.94
CA ASP A 69 7.96 -6.88 -16.41
C ASP A 69 9.33 -6.40 -15.93
N VAL A 70 10.18 -7.30 -15.50
CA VAL A 70 11.55 -7.04 -15.05
C VAL A 70 12.48 -8.10 -15.64
N ASN A 71 13.66 -7.71 -16.10
CA ASN A 71 14.69 -8.68 -16.46
C ASN A 71 15.31 -9.27 -15.19
N GLU A 72 15.70 -10.52 -15.23
CA GLU A 72 16.32 -11.22 -14.12
C GLU A 72 17.62 -10.52 -13.65
N ASP A 73 18.44 -10.01 -14.58
CA ASP A 73 19.68 -9.27 -14.31
C ASP A 73 19.47 -7.83 -13.78
N ALA A 74 18.23 -7.37 -13.63
CA ALA A 74 17.94 -6.01 -13.15
C ALA A 74 18.28 -5.79 -11.65
N GLY A 75 18.42 -6.87 -10.88
CA GLY A 75 18.75 -6.86 -9.47
C GLY A 75 17.61 -6.44 -8.55
N THR A 76 16.69 -5.58 -8.98
CA THR A 76 15.50 -5.16 -8.21
C THR A 76 14.35 -4.77 -9.12
N VAL A 77 13.12 -4.93 -8.63
CA VAL A 77 11.91 -4.31 -9.18
C VAL A 77 11.34 -3.30 -8.19
N SER A 78 10.78 -2.21 -8.70
CA SER A 78 10.14 -1.15 -7.90
C SER A 78 8.66 -1.04 -8.27
N LEU A 79 7.79 -1.01 -7.26
CA LEU A 79 6.35 -0.88 -7.40
C LEU A 79 5.88 0.32 -6.57
N ASP A 80 5.20 1.26 -7.20
CA ASP A 80 4.64 2.42 -6.51
C ASP A 80 3.22 2.11 -6.01
N VAL A 81 3.00 2.45 -4.75
CA VAL A 81 1.68 2.46 -4.09
C VAL A 81 1.27 3.90 -3.88
N VAL A 82 0.08 4.26 -4.34
CA VAL A 82 -0.42 5.64 -4.34
C VAL A 82 -1.62 5.77 -3.41
N LEU A 83 -1.65 6.88 -2.66
CA LEU A 83 -2.81 7.35 -1.89
C LEU A 83 -3.50 8.45 -2.69
N ASN A 84 -4.77 8.30 -3.01
CA ASN A 84 -5.55 9.24 -3.81
C ASN A 84 -6.28 10.33 -2.99
N ALA A 85 -5.96 10.48 -1.71
CA ALA A 85 -6.57 11.43 -0.79
C ALA A 85 -5.53 12.19 0.05
N GLN A 86 -5.94 13.28 0.70
CA GLN A 86 -5.17 13.90 1.78
C GLN A 86 -5.74 13.43 3.11
N VAL A 87 -4.87 12.88 3.97
CA VAL A 87 -5.23 12.36 5.29
C VAL A 87 -4.39 13.07 6.34
N GLN A 88 -5.02 13.64 7.36
CA GLN A 88 -4.34 14.43 8.40
C GLN A 88 -3.39 13.59 9.24
N ASP A 89 -3.82 12.43 9.68
CA ASP A 89 -3.04 11.56 10.55
C ASP A 89 -2.29 10.49 9.76
N GLU A 90 -1.12 10.08 10.28
CA GLU A 90 -0.36 8.97 9.71
C GLU A 90 -1.10 7.64 9.91
N PHE A 91 -1.03 6.78 8.89
CA PHE A 91 -1.51 5.42 8.93
C PHE A 91 -0.57 4.48 8.17
N THR A 92 -0.70 3.19 8.41
CA THR A 92 0.13 2.16 7.77
C THR A 92 -0.70 1.17 6.97
N VAL A 93 -0.07 0.63 5.93
CA VAL A 93 -0.56 -0.49 5.12
C VAL A 93 0.52 -1.54 5.08
N GLU A 94 0.17 -2.79 5.35
CA GLU A 94 1.08 -3.92 5.23
C GLU A 94 1.13 -4.42 3.79
N TYR A 95 2.28 -5.02 3.41
CA TYR A 95 2.42 -5.71 2.13
C TYR A 95 3.24 -6.99 2.30
N TYR A 96 3.04 -7.93 1.39
CA TYR A 96 3.76 -9.19 1.34
C TYR A 96 3.80 -9.73 -0.09
N THR A 97 4.66 -10.75 -0.33
CA THR A 97 4.77 -11.42 -1.62
C THR A 97 4.17 -12.83 -1.59
N VAL A 98 3.74 -13.32 -2.75
CA VAL A 98 3.24 -14.67 -2.96
C VAL A 98 3.78 -15.21 -4.27
N ASP A 99 4.38 -16.40 -4.25
CA ASP A 99 4.81 -17.09 -5.47
C ASP A 99 3.64 -17.35 -6.42
N GLY A 100 3.86 -17.10 -7.70
CA GLY A 100 3.07 -17.59 -8.79
C GLY A 100 3.76 -18.83 -9.38
N THR A 101 4.53 -18.64 -10.45
CA THR A 101 5.40 -19.66 -11.01
C THR A 101 6.84 -19.60 -10.47
N THR A 102 7.23 -18.46 -9.90
CA THR A 102 8.53 -18.25 -9.22
C THR A 102 8.64 -19.07 -7.93
N VAL A 103 9.89 -19.21 -7.44
CA VAL A 103 10.23 -19.80 -6.14
C VAL A 103 10.99 -18.80 -5.31
N GLU A 104 10.40 -18.37 -4.17
CA GLU A 104 11.07 -17.48 -3.20
C GLU A 104 12.45 -18.03 -2.81
N GLY A 105 13.48 -17.18 -2.86
CA GLY A 105 14.85 -17.51 -2.53
C GLY A 105 15.67 -18.06 -3.71
N SER A 106 15.04 -18.44 -4.84
CA SER A 106 15.69 -18.73 -6.10
C SER A 106 15.63 -17.54 -7.06
N ASP A 107 14.43 -17.01 -7.30
CA ASP A 107 14.18 -16.02 -8.36
C ASP A 107 14.03 -14.60 -7.80
N TYR A 108 13.63 -14.48 -6.54
CA TYR A 108 13.49 -13.20 -5.85
C TYR A 108 13.60 -13.35 -4.33
N THR A 109 13.79 -12.22 -3.63
CA THR A 109 13.72 -12.20 -2.16
C THR A 109 12.33 -11.79 -1.71
N GLY A 110 11.57 -12.74 -1.18
CA GLY A 110 10.19 -12.53 -0.76
C GLY A 110 10.05 -11.67 0.50
N VAL A 111 8.85 -11.11 0.67
CA VAL A 111 8.44 -10.35 1.85
C VAL A 111 7.37 -11.16 2.60
N PRO A 112 7.69 -11.71 3.78
CA PRO A 112 6.72 -12.44 4.59
C PRO A 112 5.59 -11.53 5.10
N ARG A 113 4.41 -12.10 5.31
CA ARG A 113 3.27 -11.39 5.92
C ARG A 113 3.62 -10.78 7.28
N ASN A 114 3.02 -9.63 7.58
CA ASN A 114 3.13 -8.90 8.86
C ASN A 114 4.59 -8.48 9.21
N THR A 115 5.43 -8.27 8.20
CA THR A 115 6.84 -7.89 8.43
C THR A 115 7.18 -6.50 7.90
N GLN A 116 6.48 -6.02 6.88
CA GLN A 116 6.76 -4.75 6.23
C GLN A 116 5.49 -3.89 6.12
N THR A 117 5.68 -2.58 6.24
CA THR A 117 4.61 -1.59 6.14
C THR A 117 5.04 -0.40 5.30
N LEU A 118 4.08 0.23 4.62
CA LEU A 118 4.19 1.57 4.06
C LEU A 118 3.46 2.56 4.99
N THR A 119 3.98 3.78 5.10
CA THR A 119 3.37 4.83 5.94
C THR A 119 2.90 5.97 5.07
N PHE A 120 1.63 6.32 5.20
CA PHE A 120 0.96 7.41 4.47
C PHE A 120 0.32 8.41 5.44
N GLY A 121 -0.22 9.51 4.90
CA GLY A 121 -0.88 10.54 5.67
C GLY A 121 0.08 11.48 6.42
N GLY A 122 -0.44 12.45 7.15
CA GLY A 122 0.36 13.44 7.85
C GLY A 122 1.24 14.25 6.91
N THR A 123 2.55 14.19 7.11
CA THR A 123 3.56 14.83 6.25
C THR A 123 4.23 13.89 5.25
N ASN A 124 3.79 12.64 5.18
CA ASN A 124 4.35 11.64 4.27
C ASN A 124 3.89 11.90 2.83
N ALA A 125 4.70 11.44 1.86
CA ALA A 125 4.32 11.52 0.46
C ALA A 125 3.13 10.58 0.16
N ASN A 126 2.27 10.99 -0.78
CA ASN A 126 1.13 10.18 -1.24
C ASN A 126 1.55 9.01 -2.15
N THR A 127 2.83 8.89 -2.47
CA THR A 127 3.40 7.76 -3.19
C THR A 127 4.51 7.14 -2.34
N GLN A 128 4.44 5.84 -2.13
CA GLN A 128 5.45 5.03 -1.46
C GLN A 128 5.89 3.91 -2.39
N THR A 129 7.19 3.61 -2.42
CA THR A 129 7.76 2.62 -3.33
C THR A 129 8.15 1.35 -2.57
N ILE A 130 7.68 0.21 -3.04
CA ILE A 130 8.12 -1.12 -2.62
C ILE A 130 9.26 -1.53 -3.56
N VAL A 131 10.38 -2.00 -2.99
CA VAL A 131 11.53 -2.51 -3.75
C VAL A 131 11.75 -3.97 -3.39
N ILE A 132 11.66 -4.85 -4.39
CA ILE A 132 11.85 -6.29 -4.22
C ILE A 132 13.15 -6.69 -4.96
N PRO A 133 14.12 -7.34 -4.28
CA PRO A 133 15.31 -7.87 -4.94
C PRO A 133 14.96 -9.05 -5.86
N ILE A 134 15.48 -9.02 -7.09
CA ILE A 134 15.43 -10.09 -8.08
C ILE A 134 16.79 -10.81 -8.03
N ILE A 135 16.77 -12.12 -8.17
CA ILE A 135 17.96 -12.99 -8.11
C ILE A 135 18.25 -13.47 -9.53
N ASP A 136 19.43 -13.11 -10.04
CA ASP A 136 19.96 -13.52 -11.34
C ASP A 136 20.75 -14.82 -11.18
N ASP A 137 20.54 -15.81 -12.03
CA ASP A 137 21.32 -17.04 -12.05
C ASP A 137 21.82 -17.40 -13.48
N LEU A 138 21.99 -18.63 -13.87
CA LEU A 138 22.45 -19.04 -15.19
C LEU A 138 21.58 -20.18 -15.75
N LEU A 139 20.41 -20.37 -15.21
CA LEU A 139 19.45 -21.35 -15.72
C LEU A 139 18.63 -20.72 -16.84
N ILE A 140 18.32 -21.53 -17.84
CA ILE A 140 17.41 -21.10 -18.91
C ILE A 140 16.00 -21.41 -18.49
N GLU A 141 15.19 -20.38 -18.33
CA GLU A 141 13.86 -20.50 -17.77
C GLU A 141 12.78 -19.86 -18.67
N TYR A 142 11.55 -20.14 -18.38
CA TYR A 142 10.44 -19.39 -18.94
C TYR A 142 10.21 -18.12 -18.09
N THR A 143 9.54 -17.13 -18.67
CA THR A 143 9.04 -16.00 -17.86
C THR A 143 8.19 -16.52 -16.70
N GLU A 144 8.54 -16.12 -15.49
CA GLU A 144 7.91 -16.51 -14.25
C GLU A 144 7.27 -15.33 -13.55
N ASP A 145 6.39 -15.57 -12.59
CA ASP A 145 5.67 -14.50 -11.92
C ASP A 145 5.55 -14.71 -10.41
N PHE A 146 5.49 -13.58 -9.68
CA PHE A 146 5.04 -13.50 -8.30
C PHE A 146 4.10 -12.30 -8.11
N GLN A 147 3.38 -12.27 -7.01
CA GLN A 147 2.47 -11.20 -6.67
C GLN A 147 2.96 -10.43 -5.44
N VAL A 148 2.73 -9.12 -5.44
CA VAL A 148 2.84 -8.25 -4.27
C VAL A 148 1.42 -7.82 -3.89
N ILE A 149 1.05 -8.00 -2.62
CA ILE A 149 -0.32 -7.82 -2.14
C ILE A 149 -0.31 -6.82 -0.99
N LEU A 150 -1.24 -5.85 -1.02
CA LEU A 150 -1.51 -4.92 0.07
C LEU A 150 -2.55 -5.52 1.02
N GLU A 151 -2.33 -5.40 2.33
CA GLU A 151 -3.32 -5.81 3.34
C GLU A 151 -3.23 -4.96 4.62
N ASN A 152 -4.15 -5.14 5.54
CA ASN A 152 -4.10 -4.59 6.91
C ASN A 152 -3.85 -3.08 7.00
N ILE A 153 -4.79 -2.27 6.49
CA ILE A 153 -4.76 -0.82 6.69
C ILE A 153 -5.09 -0.47 8.16
N SER A 154 -4.31 0.42 8.78
CA SER A 154 -4.42 0.74 10.22
C SER A 154 -5.47 1.77 10.57
N THR A 155 -6.16 2.35 9.57
CA THR A 155 -7.23 3.34 9.77
C THR A 155 -8.52 2.91 9.07
N PRO A 156 -9.71 3.24 9.61
CA PRO A 156 -10.97 3.03 8.90
C PRO A 156 -11.37 4.21 8.00
N LEU A 157 -10.60 5.31 7.98
CA LEU A 157 -10.95 6.54 7.28
C LEU A 157 -10.75 6.45 5.76
N VAL A 158 -9.84 5.59 5.32
CA VAL A 158 -9.56 5.28 3.92
C VAL A 158 -9.47 3.78 3.74
N GLY A 159 -9.55 3.29 2.49
CA GLY A 159 -9.53 1.88 2.17
C GLY A 159 -8.26 1.42 1.44
N ILE A 160 -8.16 0.10 1.25
CA ILE A 160 -7.34 -0.50 0.19
C ILE A 160 -8.30 -0.67 -0.99
N LEU A 161 -7.97 -0.08 -2.14
CA LEU A 161 -8.82 -0.05 -3.31
C LEU A 161 -8.66 -1.32 -4.16
N ALA A 162 -9.33 -1.38 -5.33
CA ALA A 162 -9.41 -2.61 -6.12
C ALA A 162 -8.06 -3.09 -6.70
N ASP A 163 -7.12 -2.17 -6.92
CA ASP A 163 -5.76 -2.50 -7.40
C ASP A 163 -4.84 -2.78 -6.20
N ASP A 164 -5.23 -3.73 -5.37
CA ASP A 164 -4.54 -4.16 -4.15
C ASP A 164 -3.43 -5.20 -4.41
N THR A 165 -3.33 -5.70 -5.64
CA THR A 165 -2.41 -6.75 -6.05
C THR A 165 -1.68 -6.32 -7.33
N ALA A 166 -0.35 -6.43 -7.32
CA ALA A 166 0.50 -6.25 -8.49
C ALA A 166 1.23 -7.55 -8.83
N THR A 167 1.27 -7.91 -10.12
CA THR A 167 2.02 -9.06 -10.65
C THR A 167 3.35 -8.57 -11.19
N VAL A 168 4.43 -9.22 -10.79
CA VAL A 168 5.77 -9.02 -11.34
C VAL A 168 6.11 -10.23 -12.21
N ASN A 169 6.45 -9.99 -13.48
CA ASN A 169 6.92 -11.01 -14.40
C ASN A 169 8.45 -10.89 -14.51
N ILE A 170 9.17 -11.96 -14.18
CA ILE A 170 10.64 -12.05 -14.32
C ILE A 170 10.93 -12.65 -15.68
N ILE A 171 11.73 -11.96 -16.48
CA ILE A 171 12.12 -12.36 -17.82
C ILE A 171 13.56 -12.87 -17.76
N ASP A 172 13.74 -14.16 -18.11
CA ASP A 172 15.05 -14.82 -18.24
C ASP A 172 15.95 -14.10 -19.24
N ASN A 173 17.22 -13.91 -18.90
CA ASN A 173 18.24 -13.29 -19.75
C ASN A 173 19.29 -14.28 -20.26
N ASP A 174 19.23 -15.55 -19.86
CA ASP A 174 20.20 -16.60 -20.23
C ASP A 174 19.80 -17.38 -21.47
N SER A 175 18.55 -17.27 -21.93
CA SER A 175 18.07 -17.94 -23.13
C SER A 175 18.50 -17.21 -24.39
N ASP A 176 19.43 -17.80 -25.16
CA ASP A 176 19.81 -17.35 -26.49
C ASP A 176 19.76 -18.51 -27.50
N PRO A 177 18.65 -18.70 -28.19
CA PRO A 177 18.48 -19.79 -29.15
C PRO A 177 19.43 -19.71 -30.36
N SER A 178 20.15 -18.59 -30.52
CA SER A 178 21.18 -18.47 -31.55
C SER A 178 22.51 -19.15 -31.18
N THR A 179 22.77 -19.29 -29.88
CA THR A 179 24.02 -19.85 -29.33
C THR A 179 23.81 -21.11 -28.52
N LEU A 180 22.62 -21.29 -27.96
CA LEU A 180 22.26 -22.41 -27.10
C LEU A 180 21.39 -23.42 -27.88
N GLY A 181 21.75 -24.67 -27.81
CA GLY A 181 21.02 -25.74 -28.49
C GLY A 181 21.65 -27.12 -28.33
N VAL A 182 20.89 -28.10 -28.76
CA VAL A 182 21.39 -29.48 -28.82
C VAL A 182 21.91 -29.76 -30.20
N GLN A 183 23.04 -30.47 -30.29
CA GLN A 183 23.64 -30.90 -31.53
C GLN A 183 24.21 -32.31 -31.37
N PHE A 184 24.42 -32.96 -32.49
CA PHE A 184 25.22 -34.22 -32.47
C PHE A 184 26.67 -33.87 -32.19
N ASP A 185 27.32 -34.61 -31.32
CA ASP A 185 28.76 -34.48 -31.04
C ASP A 185 29.57 -34.78 -32.28
N VAL A 186 29.10 -35.70 -33.11
CA VAL A 186 29.64 -36.01 -34.42
C VAL A 186 28.57 -35.91 -35.50
N THR A 187 28.88 -35.25 -36.61
CA THR A 187 27.93 -35.08 -37.73
C THR A 187 27.95 -36.27 -38.71
N SER A 188 28.93 -37.11 -38.60
CA SER A 188 29.07 -38.35 -39.42
C SER A 188 29.84 -39.39 -38.63
N ILE A 189 29.39 -40.64 -38.71
CA ILE A 189 30.06 -41.79 -38.16
C ILE A 189 30.07 -42.90 -39.19
N ASP A 190 31.25 -43.47 -39.45
CA ASP A 190 31.40 -44.63 -40.30
C ASP A 190 31.23 -45.91 -39.48
N VAL A 191 30.32 -46.80 -39.90
CA VAL A 191 30.03 -48.05 -39.24
C VAL A 191 30.24 -49.19 -40.20
N ASN A 192 31.04 -50.18 -39.83
CA ASN A 192 31.19 -51.38 -40.64
C ASN A 192 29.86 -52.18 -40.63
N GLU A 193 29.53 -52.78 -41.76
CA GLU A 193 28.28 -53.55 -41.91
C GLU A 193 28.20 -54.76 -40.95
N ASP A 194 29.34 -55.27 -40.50
CA ASP A 194 29.46 -56.39 -39.57
C ASP A 194 29.49 -56.01 -38.10
N ALA A 195 29.35 -54.71 -37.76
CA ALA A 195 29.48 -54.20 -36.38
C ALA A 195 28.28 -54.57 -35.48
N GLY A 196 27.18 -55.06 -36.04
CA GLY A 196 25.94 -55.30 -35.28
C GLY A 196 25.29 -54.00 -34.79
N THR A 197 24.06 -54.02 -34.32
CA THR A 197 23.34 -52.89 -33.75
C THR A 197 23.74 -52.60 -32.30
#